data_7a485922091f8481b5fafbca92b11a24
#
_entry.id   7a485922091f8481b5fafbca92b11a24
#
_cell.length_a   1.000
_cell.length_b   1.000
_cell.length_c   1.000
_cell.angle_alpha   90.00
_cell.angle_beta   90.00
_cell.angle_gamma   90.00
#
_symmetry.space_group_name_H-M   'P 1'
#
loop_
_entity.id
_entity.type
_entity.pdbx_description
1 polymer ?
#
loop_
_entity_poly.entity_id
_entity_poly.type
_entity_poly.pdbx_seq_one_letter_code
_entity_poly.pdbx_strand_id
1 'polypeptide(L)'
;MKKLLLLGIIFLVFISAQAQKQKVILDCDLGDDIDDAYAIALMLASTDKFEILGITTCYGRTNDRAELACKLLYETGLEQIPVAMGRNTSNIDERANWYAEQYYWSKGFNKVKPIRQSGADFIIEQLRKYPNEVILFSVGPVTNMKDIIEKDPQVLKLAKKVIAMFGSFYVGYNGSPTINPEWNVKVDIEASKKFVNSGANIVYAGLDITTFVKWDKMMQERLLYRQSPLTNALCSLKTLWSNTATPTLFDAVAIGMALYPDLFKTEKVFIEVDDKGFTRIDKTKNPNSEIGVGINTDEFLKRIMDVYLKQNLGR
;
A
#
# COMPACT_ATOMS: atom_id res chain seq x y z
N MET A 1 -0.52 5.30 -75.74
CA MET A 1 0.01 4.56 -74.61
C MET A 1 -0.17 5.41 -73.34
N LYS A 2 -1.23 5.18 -72.55
CA LYS A 2 -1.50 5.92 -71.30
C LYS A 2 -0.90 5.09 -70.15
N LYS A 3 0.07 5.67 -69.43
CA LYS A 3 0.60 5.11 -68.19
C LYS A 3 -0.32 5.44 -67.02
N LEU A 4 -0.97 4.44 -66.45
CA LEU A 4 -1.71 4.54 -65.19
C LEU A 4 -0.72 4.56 -64.05
N LEU A 5 -0.66 5.66 -63.32
CA LEU A 5 0.06 5.73 -62.02
C LEU A 5 -0.88 5.21 -60.93
N LEU A 6 -0.58 4.07 -60.34
CA LEU A 6 -1.26 3.55 -59.15
C LEU A 6 -0.63 4.20 -57.91
N LEU A 7 -1.34 5.13 -57.29
CA LEU A 7 -0.97 5.72 -55.98
C LEU A 7 -1.46 4.76 -54.90
N GLY A 8 -0.55 3.99 -54.29
CA GLY A 8 -0.83 3.18 -53.12
C GLY A 8 -0.88 4.06 -51.88
N ILE A 9 -2.07 4.25 -51.33
CA ILE A 9 -2.25 4.92 -50.01
C ILE A 9 -1.93 3.91 -48.94
N ILE A 10 -0.78 4.06 -48.28
CA ILE A 10 -0.39 3.28 -47.08
C ILE A 10 -1.14 3.92 -45.89
N PHE A 11 -2.19 3.26 -45.41
CA PHE A 11 -2.85 3.60 -44.14
C PHE A 11 -1.95 3.12 -43.00
N LEU A 12 -1.18 4.01 -42.40
CA LEU A 12 -0.49 3.79 -41.13
C LEU A 12 -1.55 3.78 -40.01
N VAL A 13 -1.98 2.59 -39.60
CA VAL A 13 -2.78 2.41 -38.40
C VAL A 13 -1.85 2.61 -37.20
N PHE A 14 -1.89 3.79 -36.61
CA PHE A 14 -1.30 4.00 -35.29
C PHE A 14 -2.12 3.23 -34.26
N ILE A 15 -1.73 1.98 -33.98
CA ILE A 15 -2.19 1.28 -32.79
C ILE A 15 -1.50 1.98 -31.60
N SER A 16 -2.21 2.87 -30.96
CA SER A 16 -1.78 3.41 -29.66
C SER A 16 -1.75 2.20 -28.69
N ALA A 17 -0.57 1.64 -28.45
CA ALA A 17 -0.36 0.65 -27.40
C ALA A 17 -0.67 1.34 -26.08
N GLN A 18 -1.90 1.20 -25.59
CA GLN A 18 -2.23 1.63 -24.24
C GLN A 18 -1.39 0.76 -23.30
N ALA A 19 -0.48 1.38 -22.55
CA ALA A 19 0.36 0.66 -21.62
C ALA A 19 -0.52 -0.19 -20.68
N GLN A 20 -0.24 -1.49 -20.61
CA GLN A 20 -1.01 -2.39 -19.74
C GLN A 20 -0.92 -1.92 -18.30
N LYS A 21 -2.07 -1.78 -17.64
CA LYS A 21 -2.14 -1.39 -16.23
C LYS A 21 -1.44 -2.43 -15.38
N GLN A 22 -0.69 -1.98 -14.37
CA GLN A 22 -0.03 -2.85 -13.41
C GLN A 22 -1.08 -3.44 -12.46
N LYS A 23 -1.18 -4.77 -12.37
CA LYS A 23 -2.02 -5.46 -11.39
C LYS A 23 -1.47 -5.25 -10.00
N VAL A 24 -2.35 -4.84 -9.06
CA VAL A 24 -1.95 -4.55 -7.68
C VAL A 24 -2.94 -5.13 -6.66
N ILE A 25 -2.43 -5.51 -5.51
CA ILE A 25 -3.19 -5.83 -4.29
C ILE A 25 -2.60 -4.99 -3.17
N LEU A 26 -3.44 -4.46 -2.29
CA LEU A 26 -3.02 -3.78 -1.08
C LEU A 26 -3.43 -4.60 0.15
N ASP A 27 -2.45 -4.94 0.98
CA ASP A 27 -2.65 -5.51 2.32
C ASP A 27 -2.30 -4.45 3.37
N CYS A 28 -3.27 -4.06 4.22
CA CYS A 28 -3.19 -2.87 5.07
C CYS A 28 -3.88 -3.06 6.42
N ASP A 29 -3.54 -2.21 7.39
CA ASP A 29 -4.22 -2.16 8.69
C ASP A 29 -5.01 -0.85 8.90
N LEU A 30 -5.70 -0.41 7.82
CA LEU A 30 -6.53 0.78 7.75
C LEU A 30 -7.35 1.05 9.01
N GLY A 31 -7.24 2.26 9.53
CA GLY A 31 -8.10 2.75 10.61
C GLY A 31 -7.37 3.05 11.91
N ASP A 32 -6.14 2.57 12.10
CA ASP A 32 -5.31 2.85 13.27
C ASP A 32 -4.53 4.16 13.09
N ASP A 33 -3.48 4.18 12.26
CA ASP A 33 -2.92 5.43 11.77
C ASP A 33 -3.74 5.93 10.56
N ILE A 34 -3.46 7.10 10.08
CA ILE A 34 -4.20 7.72 8.97
C ILE A 34 -3.57 7.44 7.60
N ASP A 35 -2.34 7.02 7.57
CA ASP A 35 -1.54 6.89 6.35
C ASP A 35 -2.01 5.78 5.39
N ASP A 36 -2.59 4.68 5.92
CA ASP A 36 -3.32 3.71 5.12
C ASP A 36 -4.42 4.35 4.26
N ALA A 37 -5.19 5.29 4.83
CA ALA A 37 -6.26 5.96 4.09
C ALA A 37 -5.69 6.78 2.92
N TYR A 38 -4.54 7.44 3.12
CA TYR A 38 -3.84 8.14 2.05
C TYR A 38 -3.23 7.17 1.03
N ALA A 39 -2.69 6.02 1.45
CA ALA A 39 -2.19 5.00 0.54
C ALA A 39 -3.30 4.43 -0.35
N ILE A 40 -4.45 4.06 0.24
CA ILE A 40 -5.63 3.62 -0.50
C ILE A 40 -6.08 4.70 -1.47
N ALA A 41 -6.22 5.95 -1.01
CA ALA A 41 -6.65 7.05 -1.85
C ALA A 41 -5.70 7.28 -3.05
N LEU A 42 -4.38 7.17 -2.85
CA LEU A 42 -3.39 7.27 -3.92
C LEU A 42 -3.56 6.14 -4.95
N MET A 43 -3.76 4.92 -4.46
CA MET A 43 -3.99 3.76 -5.33
C MET A 43 -5.29 3.90 -6.13
N LEU A 44 -6.40 4.29 -5.48
CA LEU A 44 -7.71 4.49 -6.13
C LEU A 44 -7.68 5.63 -7.15
N ALA A 45 -6.99 6.72 -6.85
CA ALA A 45 -6.85 7.85 -7.76
C ALA A 45 -5.89 7.59 -8.93
N SER A 46 -5.21 6.42 -8.94
CA SER A 46 -4.26 6.01 -9.99
C SER A 46 -4.76 4.82 -10.81
N THR A 47 -6.07 4.69 -11.01
CA THR A 47 -6.69 3.61 -11.82
C THR A 47 -6.38 3.69 -13.31
N ASP A 48 -5.78 4.77 -13.78
CA ASP A 48 -5.17 4.86 -15.12
C ASP A 48 -3.89 4.03 -15.24
N LYS A 49 -3.16 3.81 -14.14
CA LYS A 49 -1.91 3.07 -14.06
C LYS A 49 -2.07 1.69 -13.42
N PHE A 50 -3.03 1.54 -12.50
CA PHE A 50 -3.26 0.32 -11.75
C PHE A 50 -4.56 -0.39 -12.14
N GLU A 51 -4.47 -1.72 -12.27
CA GLU A 51 -5.59 -2.65 -12.19
C GLU A 51 -5.62 -3.19 -10.75
N ILE A 52 -6.54 -2.66 -9.94
CA ILE A 52 -6.66 -3.00 -8.52
C ILE A 52 -7.44 -4.30 -8.40
N LEU A 53 -6.76 -5.40 -8.05
CA LEU A 53 -7.38 -6.71 -7.90
C LEU A 53 -8.16 -6.83 -6.59
N GLY A 54 -7.75 -6.12 -5.54
CA GLY A 54 -8.43 -6.09 -4.26
C GLY A 54 -7.64 -5.42 -3.15
N ILE A 55 -8.32 -5.25 -2.02
CA ILE A 55 -7.76 -4.76 -0.75
C ILE A 55 -7.94 -5.86 0.28
N THR A 56 -6.88 -6.16 1.05
CA THR A 56 -6.96 -7.08 2.18
C THR A 56 -6.64 -6.34 3.46
N THR A 57 -7.31 -6.72 4.56
CA THR A 57 -7.04 -6.10 5.85
C THR A 57 -6.28 -7.06 6.76
N CYS A 58 -5.33 -6.55 7.52
CA CYS A 58 -4.49 -7.33 8.42
C CYS A 58 -4.48 -6.72 9.83
N TYR A 59 -4.02 -7.47 10.79
CA TYR A 59 -3.79 -7.07 12.18
C TYR A 59 -5.02 -6.51 12.92
N GLY A 60 -5.19 -6.95 14.17
CA GLY A 60 -6.23 -6.45 15.09
C GLY A 60 -7.64 -6.73 14.61
N ARG A 61 -8.46 -5.70 14.59
CA ARG A 61 -9.89 -5.73 14.28
C ARG A 61 -10.16 -5.70 12.77
N THR A 62 -9.76 -6.73 12.07
CA THR A 62 -9.82 -6.81 10.60
C THR A 62 -11.22 -6.59 10.01
N ASN A 63 -12.30 -6.91 10.76
CA ASN A 63 -13.68 -6.65 10.35
C ASN A 63 -13.96 -5.15 10.24
N ASP A 64 -13.60 -4.36 11.29
CA ASP A 64 -13.84 -2.93 11.32
C ASP A 64 -13.02 -2.23 10.22
N ARG A 65 -11.78 -2.68 9.99
CA ARG A 65 -10.91 -2.23 8.89
C ARG A 65 -11.54 -2.49 7.53
N ALA A 66 -12.11 -3.68 7.33
CA ALA A 66 -12.74 -4.05 6.07
C ALA A 66 -14.05 -3.28 5.83
N GLU A 67 -14.86 -3.01 6.86
CA GLU A 67 -16.04 -2.15 6.74
C GLU A 67 -15.65 -0.72 6.35
N LEU A 68 -14.55 -0.20 6.92
CA LEU A 68 -14.02 1.10 6.59
C LEU A 68 -13.55 1.16 5.12
N ALA A 69 -12.81 0.15 4.65
CA ALA A 69 -12.40 0.04 3.26
C ALA A 69 -13.60 -0.07 2.30
N CYS A 70 -14.59 -0.89 2.62
CA CYS A 70 -15.81 -1.02 1.84
C CYS A 70 -16.56 0.31 1.71
N LYS A 71 -16.65 1.10 2.79
CA LYS A 71 -17.27 2.41 2.74
C LYS A 71 -16.47 3.37 1.87
N LEU A 72 -15.14 3.39 1.99
CA LEU A 72 -14.29 4.24 1.16
C LEU A 72 -14.44 3.94 -0.33
N LEU A 73 -14.48 2.64 -0.70
CA LEU A 73 -14.74 2.22 -2.07
C LEU A 73 -16.13 2.63 -2.54
N TYR A 74 -17.15 2.51 -1.70
CA TYR A 74 -18.51 2.94 -2.02
C TYR A 74 -18.60 4.44 -2.29
N GLU A 75 -18.03 5.29 -1.41
CA GLU A 75 -18.04 6.74 -1.58
C GLU A 75 -17.31 7.19 -2.86
N THR A 76 -16.31 6.42 -3.29
CA THR A 76 -15.51 6.72 -4.48
C THR A 76 -16.03 6.07 -5.78
N GLY A 77 -17.14 5.31 -5.71
CA GLY A 77 -17.73 4.64 -6.88
C GLY A 77 -16.92 3.45 -7.40
N LEU A 78 -16.09 2.84 -6.53
CA LEU A 78 -15.21 1.73 -6.85
C LEU A 78 -15.55 0.46 -6.04
N GLU A 79 -16.79 0.32 -5.62
CA GLU A 79 -17.30 -0.79 -4.81
C GLU A 79 -17.21 -2.18 -5.46
N GLN A 80 -16.89 -2.24 -6.75
CA GLN A 80 -16.60 -3.51 -7.44
C GLN A 80 -15.23 -4.09 -7.07
N ILE A 81 -14.33 -3.30 -6.45
CA ILE A 81 -13.05 -3.79 -5.96
C ILE A 81 -13.30 -4.63 -4.70
N PRO A 82 -12.92 -5.93 -4.69
CA PRO A 82 -13.18 -6.78 -3.54
C PRO A 82 -12.32 -6.39 -2.33
N VAL A 83 -12.94 -6.46 -1.16
CA VAL A 83 -12.25 -6.36 0.14
C VAL A 83 -12.29 -7.71 0.83
N ALA A 84 -11.14 -8.27 1.20
CA ALA A 84 -11.03 -9.55 1.92
C ALA A 84 -10.42 -9.34 3.31
N MET A 85 -11.04 -9.95 4.32
CA MET A 85 -10.58 -9.83 5.70
C MET A 85 -9.47 -10.82 6.00
N GLY A 86 -8.38 -10.36 6.59
CA GLY A 86 -7.42 -11.23 7.25
C GLY A 86 -7.98 -11.81 8.54
N ARG A 87 -7.24 -12.71 9.14
CA ARG A 87 -7.57 -13.28 10.45
C ARG A 87 -7.65 -12.18 11.50
N ASN A 88 -8.72 -12.17 12.29
CA ASN A 88 -8.84 -11.26 13.43
C ASN A 88 -7.77 -11.63 14.47
N THR A 89 -6.98 -10.67 14.89
CA THR A 89 -5.92 -10.80 15.89
C THR A 89 -6.09 -9.84 17.07
N SER A 90 -7.31 -9.35 17.29
CA SER A 90 -7.62 -8.38 18.36
C SER A 90 -7.35 -8.90 19.77
N ASN A 91 -7.10 -10.20 19.92
CA ASN A 91 -6.77 -10.84 21.20
C ASN A 91 -5.26 -10.90 21.50
N ILE A 92 -4.40 -10.37 20.62
CA ILE A 92 -2.94 -10.43 20.80
C ILE A 92 -2.49 -9.46 21.90
N ASP A 93 -3.00 -8.24 21.88
CA ASP A 93 -2.68 -7.19 22.85
C ASP A 93 -3.79 -6.11 22.89
N GLU A 94 -3.67 -5.14 23.80
CA GLU A 94 -4.65 -4.06 23.97
C GLU A 94 -4.74 -3.17 22.71
N ARG A 95 -3.62 -2.91 22.04
CA ARG A 95 -3.59 -2.08 20.83
C ARG A 95 -4.32 -2.77 19.68
N ALA A 96 -4.11 -4.07 19.51
CA ALA A 96 -4.81 -4.87 18.50
C ALA A 96 -6.34 -4.90 18.70
N ASN A 97 -6.81 -4.76 19.95
CA ASN A 97 -8.23 -4.70 20.27
C ASN A 97 -8.83 -3.28 20.29
N TRP A 98 -8.01 -2.26 20.15
CA TRP A 98 -8.51 -0.88 20.20
C TRP A 98 -9.53 -0.59 19.09
N TYR A 99 -10.64 0.06 19.47
CA TYR A 99 -11.63 0.55 18.51
C TYR A 99 -11.24 1.97 18.12
N ALA A 100 -10.50 2.06 17.01
CA ALA A 100 -9.98 3.34 16.53
C ALA A 100 -11.08 4.31 16.12
N GLU A 101 -10.86 5.61 16.29
CA GLU A 101 -11.84 6.65 16.01
C GLU A 101 -12.27 6.66 14.54
N GLN A 102 -11.41 6.27 13.63
CA GLN A 102 -11.74 6.19 12.20
C GLN A 102 -12.87 5.20 11.91
N TYR A 103 -13.05 4.13 12.73
CA TYR A 103 -14.15 3.16 12.56
C TYR A 103 -15.53 3.78 12.77
N TYR A 104 -15.64 4.89 13.52
CA TYR A 104 -16.92 5.61 13.64
C TYR A 104 -17.41 6.15 12.30
N TRP A 105 -16.52 6.44 11.35
CA TRP A 105 -16.93 6.86 10.01
C TRP A 105 -17.67 5.77 9.24
N SER A 106 -17.32 4.50 9.42
CA SER A 106 -17.97 3.35 8.77
C SER A 106 -19.04 2.68 9.61
N LYS A 107 -19.23 3.08 10.87
CA LYS A 107 -20.16 2.43 11.80
C LYS A 107 -21.58 2.38 11.24
N GLY A 108 -22.09 1.15 11.08
CA GLY A 108 -23.44 0.91 10.54
C GLY A 108 -23.52 0.96 9.00
N PHE A 109 -22.41 1.14 8.30
CA PHE A 109 -22.38 1.03 6.86
C PHE A 109 -22.65 -0.43 6.42
N ASN A 110 -23.58 -0.61 5.45
CA ASN A 110 -24.01 -1.95 5.02
C ASN A 110 -24.28 -2.07 3.51
N LYS A 111 -23.91 -1.06 2.72
CA LYS A 111 -24.17 -1.03 1.26
C LYS A 111 -23.24 -1.99 0.49
N VAL A 112 -22.02 -2.14 0.96
CA VAL A 112 -21.00 -3.06 0.42
C VAL A 112 -20.45 -3.86 1.58
N LYS A 113 -20.14 -5.12 1.35
CA LYS A 113 -19.59 -6.02 2.37
C LYS A 113 -18.31 -6.65 1.88
N PRO A 114 -17.38 -6.96 2.78
CA PRO A 114 -16.23 -7.78 2.44
C PRO A 114 -16.66 -9.13 1.84
N ILE A 115 -15.83 -9.66 0.96
CA ILE A 115 -16.04 -11.02 0.43
C ILE A 115 -15.81 -12.08 1.53
N ARG A 116 -16.36 -13.29 1.34
CA ARG A 116 -16.24 -14.36 2.34
C ARG A 116 -14.85 -14.99 2.43
N GLN A 117 -14.08 -14.88 1.35
CA GLN A 117 -12.72 -15.43 1.28
C GLN A 117 -11.80 -14.67 2.25
N SER A 118 -10.89 -15.41 2.92
CA SER A 118 -9.90 -14.78 3.79
C SER A 118 -8.88 -13.97 2.98
N GLY A 119 -8.29 -12.92 3.59
CA GLY A 119 -7.25 -12.11 2.95
C GLY A 119 -6.09 -12.94 2.43
N ALA A 120 -5.60 -13.90 3.23
CA ALA A 120 -4.53 -14.80 2.82
C ALA A 120 -4.92 -15.67 1.61
N ASP A 121 -6.12 -16.28 1.63
CA ASP A 121 -6.58 -17.12 0.51
C ASP A 121 -6.81 -16.29 -0.75
N PHE A 122 -7.34 -15.07 -0.61
CA PHE A 122 -7.50 -14.14 -1.72
C PHE A 122 -6.16 -13.82 -2.38
N ILE A 123 -5.16 -13.43 -1.60
CA ILE A 123 -3.82 -13.12 -2.13
C ILE A 123 -3.22 -14.35 -2.83
N ILE A 124 -3.28 -15.53 -2.20
CA ILE A 124 -2.79 -16.80 -2.79
C ILE A 124 -3.45 -17.05 -4.15
N GLU A 125 -4.77 -16.92 -4.24
CA GLU A 125 -5.50 -17.12 -5.49
C GLU A 125 -5.05 -16.16 -6.58
N GLN A 126 -4.97 -14.85 -6.25
CA GLN A 126 -4.59 -13.84 -7.24
C GLN A 126 -3.14 -14.02 -7.73
N LEU A 127 -2.19 -14.36 -6.83
CA LEU A 127 -0.81 -14.61 -7.21
C LEU A 127 -0.67 -15.85 -8.11
N ARG A 128 -1.44 -16.90 -7.85
CA ARG A 128 -1.49 -18.08 -8.71
C ARG A 128 -2.16 -17.83 -10.05
N LYS A 129 -3.17 -16.96 -10.09
CA LYS A 129 -3.89 -16.58 -11.31
C LYS A 129 -3.05 -15.69 -12.23
N TYR A 130 -2.21 -14.84 -11.65
CA TYR A 130 -1.41 -13.84 -12.35
C TYR A 130 0.08 -13.90 -11.93
N PRO A 131 0.76 -15.03 -12.16
CA PRO A 131 2.14 -15.21 -11.70
C PRO A 131 3.08 -14.21 -12.39
N ASN A 132 3.92 -13.55 -11.59
CA ASN A 132 4.87 -12.50 -12.01
C ASN A 132 4.23 -11.23 -12.61
N GLU A 133 2.91 -11.03 -12.41
CA GLU A 133 2.23 -9.81 -12.89
C GLU A 133 1.82 -8.88 -11.74
N VAL A 134 1.61 -9.40 -10.53
CA VAL A 134 1.03 -8.66 -9.41
C VAL A 134 2.13 -7.98 -8.58
N ILE A 135 1.99 -6.67 -8.33
CA ILE A 135 2.66 -6.01 -7.22
C ILE A 135 1.76 -6.13 -5.99
N LEU A 136 2.28 -6.75 -4.94
CA LEU A 136 1.64 -6.83 -3.64
C LEU A 136 2.20 -5.73 -2.75
N PHE A 137 1.37 -4.76 -2.39
CA PHE A 137 1.69 -3.79 -1.35
C PHE A 137 1.33 -4.38 0.01
N SER A 138 2.28 -4.45 0.94
CA SER A 138 2.07 -4.91 2.32
C SER A 138 2.46 -3.77 3.24
N VAL A 139 1.46 -3.01 3.70
CA VAL A 139 1.72 -1.75 4.42
C VAL A 139 1.35 -1.80 5.91
N GLY A 140 0.68 -2.87 6.35
CA GLY A 140 0.43 -3.16 7.77
C GLY A 140 1.31 -4.29 8.32
N PRO A 141 1.10 -4.67 9.59
CA PRO A 141 1.74 -5.84 10.20
C PRO A 141 1.50 -7.11 9.38
N VAL A 142 2.55 -7.87 9.16
CA VAL A 142 2.61 -8.95 8.16
C VAL A 142 1.89 -10.25 8.58
N THR A 143 0.76 -10.13 9.30
CA THR A 143 -0.04 -11.27 9.78
C THR A 143 -0.63 -12.10 8.64
N ASN A 144 -1.12 -11.45 7.56
CA ASN A 144 -1.57 -12.16 6.37
C ASN A 144 -0.41 -12.83 5.63
N MET A 145 0.78 -12.21 5.60
CA MET A 145 1.97 -12.81 4.98
C MET A 145 2.39 -14.08 5.71
N LYS A 146 2.31 -14.10 7.07
CA LYS A 146 2.52 -15.31 7.86
C LYS A 146 1.54 -16.41 7.48
N ASP A 147 0.23 -16.10 7.45
CA ASP A 147 -0.81 -17.06 7.10
C ASP A 147 -0.64 -17.61 5.67
N ILE A 148 -0.19 -16.78 4.73
CA ILE A 148 0.16 -17.17 3.36
C ILE A 148 1.33 -18.15 3.34
N ILE A 149 2.44 -17.80 4.01
CA ILE A 149 3.66 -18.61 4.03
C ILE A 149 3.40 -19.96 4.71
N GLU A 150 2.58 -20.00 5.75
CA GLU A 150 2.19 -21.25 6.43
C GLU A 150 1.33 -22.16 5.56
N LYS A 151 0.48 -21.59 4.69
CA LYS A 151 -0.35 -22.35 3.74
C LYS A 151 0.43 -22.79 2.50
N ASP A 152 1.26 -21.90 1.94
CA ASP A 152 2.07 -22.14 0.75
C ASP A 152 3.38 -21.31 0.79
N PRO A 153 4.48 -21.92 1.26
CA PRO A 153 5.77 -21.21 1.41
C PRO A 153 6.37 -20.67 0.11
N GLN A 154 5.86 -21.06 -1.05
CA GLN A 154 6.41 -20.64 -2.35
C GLN A 154 5.57 -19.55 -3.03
N VAL A 155 4.34 -19.32 -2.59
CA VAL A 155 3.38 -18.51 -3.36
C VAL A 155 3.78 -17.03 -3.43
N LEU A 156 4.39 -16.46 -2.39
CA LEU A 156 4.86 -15.07 -2.42
C LEU A 156 5.92 -14.83 -3.51
N LYS A 157 6.64 -15.87 -3.93
CA LYS A 157 7.60 -15.79 -5.05
C LYS A 157 6.93 -15.61 -6.40
N LEU A 158 5.62 -15.86 -6.50
CA LEU A 158 4.83 -15.59 -7.69
C LEU A 158 4.48 -14.11 -7.86
N ALA A 159 4.64 -13.28 -6.82
CA ALA A 159 4.50 -11.85 -6.96
C ALA A 159 5.61 -11.31 -7.89
N LYS A 160 5.25 -10.40 -8.80
CA LYS A 160 6.24 -9.63 -9.58
C LYS A 160 7.18 -8.89 -8.63
N LYS A 161 6.60 -8.31 -7.58
CA LYS A 161 7.29 -7.60 -6.52
C LYS A 161 6.37 -7.52 -5.29
N VAL A 162 6.93 -7.60 -4.10
CA VAL A 162 6.27 -7.16 -2.87
C VAL A 162 6.90 -5.83 -2.47
N ILE A 163 6.10 -4.79 -2.27
CA ILE A 163 6.58 -3.51 -1.76
C ILE A 163 5.96 -3.34 -0.37
N ALA A 164 6.80 -3.31 0.65
CA ALA A 164 6.34 -3.31 2.04
C ALA A 164 6.73 -2.03 2.77
N MET A 165 5.77 -1.38 3.44
CA MET A 165 6.10 -0.42 4.49
C MET A 165 6.55 -1.22 5.73
N PHE A 166 7.86 -1.26 5.97
CA PHE A 166 8.42 -2.23 6.91
C PHE A 166 9.86 -1.88 7.28
N GLY A 167 10.15 -1.83 8.57
CA GLY A 167 11.50 -1.78 9.09
C GLY A 167 12.12 -0.39 9.20
N SER A 168 13.28 -0.38 9.84
CA SER A 168 14.13 0.77 10.11
C SER A 168 15.57 0.30 9.98
N PHE A 169 16.31 0.81 8.98
CA PHE A 169 17.60 0.23 8.57
C PHE A 169 18.76 1.12 8.96
N TYR A 170 18.70 2.43 8.70
CA TYR A 170 19.68 3.44 9.05
C TYR A 170 19.06 4.59 9.84
N VAL A 171 17.74 4.82 9.67
CA VAL A 171 17.00 5.94 10.25
C VAL A 171 15.80 5.41 11.01
N GLY A 172 15.57 5.98 12.20
CA GLY A 172 14.40 5.70 13.02
C GLY A 172 13.26 6.71 12.85
N TYR A 173 12.23 6.58 13.69
CA TYR A 173 11.11 7.52 13.72
C TYR A 173 11.58 8.97 13.88
N ASN A 174 10.89 9.90 13.19
CA ASN A 174 11.19 11.33 13.17
C ASN A 174 12.60 11.68 12.69
N GLY A 175 13.23 10.83 11.88
CA GLY A 175 14.56 11.06 11.35
C GLY A 175 15.67 10.81 12.37
N SER A 176 15.40 10.06 13.43
CA SER A 176 16.42 9.68 14.42
C SER A 176 17.58 8.94 13.74
N PRO A 177 18.86 9.23 14.09
CA PRO A 177 20.01 8.46 13.62
C PRO A 177 20.10 7.06 14.26
N THR A 178 19.21 6.75 15.20
CA THR A 178 19.09 5.44 15.84
C THR A 178 17.86 4.71 15.29
N ILE A 179 18.08 3.51 14.76
CA ILE A 179 16.99 2.67 14.27
C ILE A 179 16.04 2.24 15.41
N ASN A 180 14.78 2.02 15.04
CA ASN A 180 13.75 1.56 15.96
C ASN A 180 13.27 0.14 15.59
N PRO A 181 12.71 -0.63 16.54
CA PRO A 181 11.82 -1.73 16.19
C PRO A 181 10.55 -1.09 15.60
N GLU A 182 10.49 -1.08 14.27
CA GLU A 182 9.41 -0.46 13.53
C GLU A 182 8.08 -1.21 13.80
N TRP A 183 6.95 -0.50 13.78
CA TRP A 183 5.67 -1.00 14.24
C TRP A 183 5.24 -2.29 13.53
N ASN A 184 5.25 -2.32 12.20
CA ASN A 184 4.83 -3.48 11.41
C ASN A 184 5.71 -4.70 11.64
N VAL A 185 6.96 -4.47 12.06
CA VAL A 185 7.91 -5.54 12.43
C VAL A 185 7.65 -6.08 13.83
N LYS A 186 7.53 -5.18 14.81
CA LYS A 186 7.58 -5.55 16.23
C LYS A 186 6.31 -6.18 16.76
N VAL A 187 5.16 -5.91 16.15
CA VAL A 187 3.87 -6.41 16.66
C VAL A 187 3.66 -7.91 16.40
N ASP A 188 4.32 -8.49 15.39
CA ASP A 188 4.42 -9.95 15.21
C ASP A 188 5.83 -10.30 14.68
N ILE A 189 6.78 -10.42 15.61
CA ILE A 189 8.21 -10.71 15.27
C ILE A 189 8.35 -12.04 14.53
N GLU A 190 7.54 -13.04 14.88
CA GLU A 190 7.57 -14.35 14.22
C GLU A 190 7.10 -14.24 12.76
N ALA A 191 6.00 -13.52 12.51
CA ALA A 191 5.52 -13.24 11.16
C ALA A 191 6.59 -12.48 10.36
N SER A 192 7.20 -11.47 10.98
CA SER A 192 8.25 -10.65 10.37
C SER A 192 9.48 -11.47 9.98
N LYS A 193 9.93 -12.37 10.84
CA LYS A 193 11.02 -13.31 10.53
C LYS A 193 10.69 -14.24 9.37
N LYS A 194 9.47 -14.78 9.32
CA LYS A 194 9.02 -15.61 8.19
C LYS A 194 8.95 -14.81 6.89
N PHE A 195 8.45 -13.57 6.96
CA PHE A 195 8.29 -12.71 5.80
C PHE A 195 9.63 -12.34 5.14
N VAL A 196 10.61 -11.87 5.91
CA VAL A 196 11.93 -11.51 5.36
C VAL A 196 12.70 -12.71 4.80
N ASN A 197 12.39 -13.93 5.28
CA ASN A 197 12.99 -15.18 4.82
C ASN A 197 12.14 -15.92 3.76
N SER A 198 11.05 -15.33 3.27
CA SER A 198 10.14 -15.98 2.29
C SER A 198 10.78 -16.24 0.93
N GLY A 199 11.89 -15.55 0.61
CA GLY A 199 12.53 -15.60 -0.70
C GLY A 199 11.76 -14.91 -1.81
N ALA A 200 10.72 -14.14 -1.49
CA ALA A 200 10.01 -13.28 -2.43
C ALA A 200 10.89 -12.09 -2.85
N ASN A 201 10.58 -11.48 -4.00
CA ASN A 201 11.20 -10.23 -4.46
C ASN A 201 10.64 -9.05 -3.67
N ILE A 202 11.26 -8.72 -2.52
CA ILE A 202 10.74 -7.69 -1.60
C ILE A 202 11.58 -6.42 -1.69
N VAL A 203 10.86 -5.28 -1.78
CA VAL A 203 11.43 -3.93 -1.61
C VAL A 203 10.78 -3.27 -0.40
N TYR A 204 11.59 -2.79 0.51
CA TYR A 204 11.12 -2.18 1.75
C TYR A 204 11.12 -0.66 1.66
N ALA A 205 9.95 -0.05 1.89
CA ALA A 205 9.78 1.36 2.20
C ALA A 205 9.91 1.53 3.73
N GLY A 206 11.13 1.47 4.25
CA GLY A 206 11.42 1.60 5.66
C GLY A 206 11.31 3.04 6.18
N LEU A 207 11.48 3.23 7.49
CA LEU A 207 11.52 4.56 8.11
C LEU A 207 12.54 5.48 7.46
N ASP A 208 13.55 4.90 6.81
CA ASP A 208 14.64 5.60 6.11
C ASP A 208 14.17 6.57 5.02
N ILE A 209 13.02 6.29 4.43
CA ILE A 209 12.41 7.15 3.40
C ILE A 209 11.01 7.63 3.78
N THR A 210 10.30 6.95 4.69
CA THR A 210 8.90 7.24 4.96
C THR A 210 8.71 8.31 6.04
N THR A 211 9.58 8.37 7.05
CA THR A 211 9.43 9.25 8.21
C THR A 211 9.50 10.74 7.87
N PHE A 212 9.99 11.10 6.68
CA PHE A 212 10.14 12.48 6.21
C PHE A 212 8.91 12.99 5.45
N VAL A 213 7.98 12.11 5.06
CA VAL A 213 6.83 12.45 4.22
C VAL A 213 5.70 12.97 5.10
N LYS A 214 5.74 14.26 5.42
CA LYS A 214 4.77 14.94 6.31
C LYS A 214 3.69 15.63 5.50
N TRP A 215 2.42 15.37 5.87
CA TRP A 215 1.26 16.01 5.25
C TRP A 215 0.82 17.19 6.10
N ASP A 216 1.27 18.38 5.76
CA ASP A 216 1.06 19.58 6.56
C ASP A 216 -0.38 20.14 6.50
N LYS A 217 -0.62 21.18 7.29
CA LYS A 217 -1.93 21.84 7.35
C LYS A 217 -2.37 22.43 6.03
N MET A 218 -1.45 23.03 5.28
CA MET A 218 -1.75 23.67 3.98
C MET A 218 -2.15 22.59 2.94
N MET A 219 -1.47 21.44 2.96
CA MET A 219 -1.84 20.30 2.12
C MET A 219 -3.24 19.77 2.49
N GLN A 220 -3.55 19.69 3.79
CA GLN A 220 -4.86 19.26 4.26
C GLN A 220 -5.97 20.23 3.83
N GLU A 221 -5.73 21.53 3.90
CA GLU A 221 -6.69 22.56 3.45
C GLU A 221 -6.96 22.46 1.94
N ARG A 222 -5.95 22.15 1.13
CA ARG A 222 -6.16 21.93 -0.32
C ARG A 222 -7.06 20.74 -0.61
N LEU A 223 -6.97 19.64 0.14
CA LEU A 223 -7.91 18.52 0.04
C LEU A 223 -9.32 18.94 0.44
N LEU A 224 -9.45 19.68 1.53
CA LEU A 224 -10.73 20.19 2.01
C LEU A 224 -11.43 21.06 0.96
N TYR A 225 -10.70 21.96 0.30
CA TYR A 225 -11.26 22.85 -0.73
C TYR A 225 -11.62 22.12 -2.03
N ARG A 226 -11.01 20.94 -2.31
CA ARG A 226 -11.33 20.14 -3.49
C ARG A 226 -12.75 19.57 -3.45
N GLN A 227 -13.25 19.21 -2.28
CA GLN A 227 -14.64 18.75 -2.03
C GLN A 227 -15.11 17.61 -2.96
N SER A 228 -14.22 16.68 -3.30
CA SER A 228 -14.65 15.44 -3.96
C SER A 228 -14.99 14.37 -2.92
N PRO A 229 -15.76 13.33 -3.27
CA PRO A 229 -16.03 12.22 -2.35
C PRO A 229 -14.76 11.63 -1.71
N LEU A 230 -13.71 11.42 -2.51
CA LEU A 230 -12.42 10.91 -2.00
C LEU A 230 -11.78 11.89 -1.00
N THR A 231 -11.65 13.18 -1.34
CA THR A 231 -11.01 14.15 -0.45
C THR A 231 -11.84 14.44 0.79
N ASN A 232 -13.17 14.39 0.70
CA ASN A 232 -14.07 14.52 1.85
C ASN A 232 -13.90 13.33 2.81
N ALA A 233 -13.76 12.10 2.29
CA ALA A 233 -13.46 10.91 3.07
C ALA A 233 -12.12 11.05 3.82
N LEU A 234 -11.05 11.43 3.11
CA LEU A 234 -9.73 11.68 3.72
C LEU A 234 -9.78 12.75 4.82
N CYS A 235 -10.47 13.87 4.58
CA CYS A 235 -10.62 14.93 5.58
C CYS A 235 -11.39 14.44 6.80
N SER A 236 -12.44 13.64 6.62
CA SER A 236 -13.21 13.06 7.73
C SER A 236 -12.37 12.09 8.54
N LEU A 237 -11.68 11.16 7.89
CA LEU A 237 -10.82 10.17 8.54
C LEU A 237 -9.65 10.85 9.27
N LYS A 238 -9.00 11.83 8.64
CA LYS A 238 -7.94 12.62 9.27
C LYS A 238 -8.44 13.35 10.52
N THR A 239 -9.64 13.90 10.49
CA THR A 239 -10.24 14.59 11.64
C THR A 239 -10.54 13.62 12.78
N LEU A 240 -11.04 12.42 12.48
CA LEU A 240 -11.27 11.36 13.47
C LEU A 240 -9.95 10.85 14.07
N TRP A 241 -8.92 10.67 13.25
CA TRP A 241 -7.61 10.27 13.73
C TRP A 241 -6.98 11.33 14.65
N SER A 242 -6.94 12.58 14.21
CA SER A 242 -6.46 13.71 15.00
C SER A 242 -6.80 15.06 14.34
N ASN A 243 -7.28 16.01 15.13
CA ASN A 243 -7.52 17.37 14.65
C ASN A 243 -6.22 18.18 14.49
N THR A 244 -5.20 17.89 15.29
CA THR A 244 -4.00 18.74 15.43
C THR A 244 -2.73 18.13 14.91
N ALA A 245 -2.61 16.79 14.90
CA ALA A 245 -1.39 16.14 14.48
C ALA A 245 -1.18 16.24 12.96
N THR A 246 0.08 16.36 12.59
CA THR A 246 0.53 16.31 11.19
C THR A 246 0.75 14.85 10.80
N PRO A 247 0.01 14.29 9.84
CA PRO A 247 0.23 12.93 9.35
C PRO A 247 1.63 12.73 8.79
N THR A 248 2.20 11.57 9.03
CA THR A 248 3.33 11.05 8.25
C THR A 248 2.79 9.99 7.32
N LEU A 249 3.01 10.14 6.03
CA LEU A 249 2.41 9.25 5.02
C LEU A 249 3.31 8.04 4.75
N PHE A 250 3.57 7.22 5.79
CA PHE A 250 4.46 6.06 5.68
C PHE A 250 4.04 5.15 4.52
N ASP A 251 2.79 4.73 4.48
CA ASP A 251 2.26 3.72 3.55
C ASP A 251 2.12 4.24 2.12
N ALA A 252 1.75 5.51 1.96
CA ALA A 252 1.67 6.13 0.64
C ALA A 252 3.00 6.11 -0.10
N VAL A 253 4.14 6.06 0.63
CA VAL A 253 5.48 5.93 0.05
C VAL A 253 5.64 4.59 -0.66
N ALA A 254 5.12 3.49 -0.08
CA ALA A 254 5.17 2.18 -0.73
C ALA A 254 4.42 2.17 -2.08
N ILE A 255 3.23 2.81 -2.13
CA ILE A 255 2.49 2.99 -3.39
C ILE A 255 3.29 3.86 -4.36
N GLY A 256 3.91 4.92 -3.84
CA GLY A 256 4.75 5.85 -4.60
C GLY A 256 5.95 5.20 -5.25
N MET A 257 6.58 4.22 -4.62
CA MET A 257 7.71 3.49 -5.21
C MET A 257 7.33 2.75 -6.50
N ALA A 258 6.07 2.32 -6.63
CA ALA A 258 5.58 1.74 -7.89
C ALA A 258 5.17 2.80 -8.92
N LEU A 259 4.60 3.94 -8.48
CA LEU A 259 4.13 5.00 -9.38
C LEU A 259 5.24 5.90 -9.92
N TYR A 260 6.24 6.19 -9.08
CA TYR A 260 7.28 7.19 -9.32
C TYR A 260 8.67 6.68 -8.94
N PRO A 261 9.15 5.57 -9.53
CA PRO A 261 10.43 4.95 -9.15
C PRO A 261 11.62 5.90 -9.32
N ASP A 262 11.49 6.92 -10.17
CA ASP A 262 12.48 7.98 -10.40
C ASP A 262 12.75 8.86 -9.17
N LEU A 263 11.85 8.87 -8.19
CA LEU A 263 11.99 9.67 -6.97
C LEU A 263 12.74 8.96 -5.84
N PHE A 264 13.04 7.68 -6.00
CA PHE A 264 13.58 6.84 -4.94
C PHE A 264 14.97 6.33 -5.27
N LYS A 265 15.81 6.23 -4.23
CA LYS A 265 17.08 5.51 -4.26
C LYS A 265 16.94 4.25 -3.43
N THR A 266 17.45 3.14 -3.94
CA THR A 266 17.37 1.84 -3.29
C THR A 266 18.76 1.21 -3.16
N GLU A 267 18.91 0.31 -2.20
CA GLU A 267 20.11 -0.47 -1.95
C GLU A 267 19.76 -1.95 -1.76
N LYS A 268 20.52 -2.85 -2.37
CA LYS A 268 20.38 -4.30 -2.15
C LYS A 268 21.17 -4.71 -0.91
N VAL A 269 20.49 -5.35 0.03
CA VAL A 269 21.06 -5.73 1.32
C VAL A 269 20.56 -7.10 1.74
N PHE A 270 21.31 -7.76 2.64
CA PHE A 270 20.76 -8.87 3.43
C PHE A 270 20.18 -8.31 4.72
N ILE A 271 18.90 -8.61 4.98
CA ILE A 271 18.27 -8.24 6.24
C ILE A 271 17.78 -9.46 7.00
N GLU A 272 17.76 -9.32 8.31
CA GLU A 272 17.12 -10.24 9.26
C GLU A 272 16.38 -9.45 10.34
N VAL A 273 15.42 -10.09 11.01
CA VAL A 273 14.68 -9.51 12.14
C VAL A 273 15.19 -10.17 13.42
N ASP A 274 15.66 -9.36 14.38
CA ASP A 274 16.10 -9.85 15.67
C ASP A 274 14.92 -10.11 16.65
N ASP A 275 15.20 -10.71 17.81
CA ASP A 275 14.21 -11.07 18.82
C ASP A 275 13.54 -9.84 19.51
N LYS A 276 14.02 -8.65 19.22
CA LYS A 276 13.46 -7.37 19.70
C LYS A 276 12.68 -6.61 18.64
N GLY A 277 12.55 -7.18 17.42
CA GLY A 277 11.85 -6.56 16.31
C GLY A 277 12.65 -5.50 15.56
N PHE A 278 13.96 -5.45 15.71
CA PHE A 278 14.80 -4.61 14.86
C PHE A 278 15.10 -5.32 13.54
N THR A 279 15.08 -4.58 12.46
CA THR A 279 15.63 -5.03 11.18
C THR A 279 17.13 -4.76 11.14
N ARG A 280 17.93 -5.81 10.93
CA ARG A 280 19.39 -5.76 10.94
C ARG A 280 19.94 -6.04 9.55
N ILE A 281 20.89 -5.21 9.12
CA ILE A 281 21.62 -5.42 7.87
C ILE A 281 22.87 -6.27 8.17
N ASP A 282 23.05 -7.36 7.42
CA ASP A 282 24.27 -8.16 7.42
C ASP A 282 25.00 -8.01 6.07
N LYS A 283 26.05 -7.20 6.08
CA LYS A 283 26.86 -6.91 4.87
C LYS A 283 27.75 -8.07 4.42
N THR A 284 27.84 -9.14 5.23
CA THR A 284 28.66 -10.31 4.91
C THR A 284 27.93 -11.35 4.08
N LYS A 285 26.60 -11.24 4.00
CA LYS A 285 25.73 -12.17 3.27
C LYS A 285 25.30 -11.61 1.92
N ASN A 286 24.96 -12.50 0.99
CA ASN A 286 24.35 -12.10 -0.29
C ASN A 286 22.99 -11.44 -0.04
N PRO A 287 22.66 -10.35 -0.74
CA PRO A 287 21.38 -9.66 -0.57
C PRO A 287 20.18 -10.59 -0.72
N ASN A 288 19.22 -10.48 0.20
CA ASN A 288 17.92 -11.14 0.13
C ASN A 288 16.80 -10.16 -0.18
N SER A 289 17.07 -8.86 -0.17
CA SER A 289 16.08 -7.79 -0.25
C SER A 289 16.66 -6.52 -0.86
N GLU A 290 15.77 -5.57 -1.12
CA GLU A 290 16.09 -4.20 -1.53
C GLU A 290 15.41 -3.24 -0.53
N ILE A 291 16.11 -2.19 -0.09
CA ILE A 291 15.59 -1.18 0.84
C ILE A 291 15.62 0.21 0.19
N GLY A 292 14.64 1.04 0.48
CA GLY A 292 14.65 2.46 0.15
C GLY A 292 15.63 3.21 1.07
N VAL A 293 16.56 3.97 0.48
CA VAL A 293 17.58 4.75 1.21
C VAL A 293 17.54 6.23 0.92
N GLY A 294 16.66 6.67 0.04
CA GLY A 294 16.46 8.09 -0.26
C GLY A 294 15.21 8.34 -1.07
N ILE A 295 14.61 9.50 -0.85
CA ILE A 295 13.39 9.98 -1.51
C ILE A 295 13.51 11.46 -1.83
N ASN A 296 13.01 11.88 -3.00
CA ASN A 296 12.75 13.30 -3.26
C ASN A 296 11.38 13.66 -2.69
N THR A 297 11.34 14.00 -1.39
CA THR A 297 10.11 14.21 -0.62
C THR A 297 9.24 15.33 -1.20
N ASP A 298 9.83 16.47 -1.59
CA ASP A 298 9.08 17.63 -2.09
C ASP A 298 8.37 17.30 -3.41
N GLU A 299 9.08 16.67 -4.34
CA GLU A 299 8.48 16.29 -5.62
C GLU A 299 7.47 15.14 -5.43
N PHE A 300 7.70 14.22 -4.47
CA PHE A 300 6.74 13.18 -4.13
C PHE A 300 5.43 13.77 -3.61
N LEU A 301 5.50 14.64 -2.60
CA LEU A 301 4.33 15.33 -2.03
C LEU A 301 3.56 16.13 -3.08
N LYS A 302 4.28 16.81 -3.98
CA LYS A 302 3.68 17.54 -5.11
C LYS A 302 2.93 16.60 -6.06
N ARG A 303 3.54 15.47 -6.47
CA ARG A 303 2.91 14.52 -7.39
C ARG A 303 1.67 13.87 -6.78
N ILE A 304 1.72 13.43 -5.51
CA ILE A 304 0.55 12.83 -4.87
C ILE A 304 -0.56 13.84 -4.61
N MET A 305 -0.23 15.09 -4.27
CA MET A 305 -1.21 16.18 -4.19
C MET A 305 -1.93 16.36 -5.52
N ASP A 306 -1.19 16.41 -6.62
CA ASP A 306 -1.78 16.52 -7.96
C ASP A 306 -2.74 15.36 -8.27
N VAL A 307 -2.38 14.14 -7.89
CA VAL A 307 -3.24 12.96 -8.05
C VAL A 307 -4.54 13.12 -7.25
N TYR A 308 -4.45 13.49 -5.97
CA TYR A 308 -5.65 13.69 -5.14
C TYR A 308 -6.56 14.82 -5.62
N LEU A 309 -5.99 15.88 -6.20
CA LEU A 309 -6.79 17.03 -6.68
C LEU A 309 -7.38 16.81 -8.07
N LYS A 310 -6.72 16.04 -8.95
CA LYS A 310 -7.14 15.86 -10.35
C LYS A 310 -8.10 14.69 -10.55
N GLN A 311 -8.19 13.76 -9.61
CA GLN A 311 -9.09 12.61 -9.70
C GLN A 311 -10.58 13.05 -9.70
N ASN A 312 -11.42 12.23 -10.32
CA ASN A 312 -12.86 12.44 -10.43
C ASN A 312 -13.64 11.24 -9.87
N LEU A 313 -13.11 10.64 -8.79
CA LEU A 313 -13.75 9.52 -8.10
C LEU A 313 -14.94 10.02 -7.28
N GLY A 314 -16.06 9.32 -7.41
CA GLY A 314 -17.29 9.61 -6.67
C GLY A 314 -18.50 9.00 -7.33
N ARG A 315 -19.64 9.14 -6.67
CA ARG A 315 -20.96 8.75 -7.14
C ARG A 315 -21.69 9.96 -7.73
#